data_30cef1e36cc886e52deaf8e6416ca3be
#
_entry.id   30cef1e36cc886e52deaf8e6416ca3be
#
_cell.length_a   1.000
_cell.length_b   1.000
_cell.length_c   1.000
_cell.angle_alpha   90.00
_cell.angle_beta   90.00
_cell.angle_gamma   90.00
#
_symmetry.space_group_name_H-M   'P 1'
#
loop_
_entity.id
_entity.type
_entity.pdbx_description
1 polymer ?
#
loop_
_entity_poly.entity_id
_entity_poly.type
_entity_poly.pdbx_seq_one_letter_code
_entity_poly.pdbx_strand_id
1 'polypeptide(L)'
;MNYQLDVQGYYKDQSRTGFPHSSGIYFVYRGIYIPHLKTVTLMELLYIGETENLYDRHNEHDKRNEFLARLQEGEELFYSFALTESLSNEQGKKVEAALIYELCPPLNVQNVDSFIYDEITINVLGDRHAYIPDQINAPSY
;
A
#
# COMPACT_ATOMS: atom_id res chain seq x y z
N MET A 1 7.80 -9.29 17.42
CA MET A 1 7.05 -8.04 17.53
C MET A 1 5.80 -8.06 16.70
N ASN A 2 4.73 -7.53 17.23
CA ASN A 2 3.42 -7.52 16.58
C ASN A 2 3.01 -6.08 16.27
N TYR A 3 2.53 -5.87 15.04
CA TYR A 3 1.99 -4.60 14.60
C TYR A 3 0.59 -4.80 14.08
N GLN A 4 -0.22 -3.75 14.12
CA GLN A 4 -1.56 -3.76 13.57
C GLN A 4 -1.70 -2.61 12.59
N LEU A 5 -2.24 -2.90 11.42
CA LEU A 5 -2.57 -1.91 10.41
C LEU A 5 -4.08 -1.93 10.16
N ASP A 6 -4.70 -0.76 10.19
CA ASP A 6 -6.10 -0.60 9.86
C ASP A 6 -6.20 0.13 8.53
N VAL A 7 -6.50 -0.62 7.48
CA VAL A 7 -6.44 -0.14 6.09
C VAL A 7 -7.78 0.47 5.68
N GLN A 8 -7.71 1.65 5.07
CA GLN A 8 -8.87 2.34 4.48
C GLN A 8 -8.72 2.35 2.97
N GLY A 9 -9.77 2.11 2.24
CA GLY A 9 -9.79 2.18 0.78
C GLY A 9 -11.16 1.77 0.24
N TYR A 10 -11.31 1.58 -1.00
CA TYR A 10 -10.27 1.89 -1.98
C TYR A 10 -10.62 3.22 -2.63
N TYR A 11 -9.64 4.10 -2.76
CA TYR A 11 -9.85 5.45 -3.27
C TYR A 11 -9.39 5.55 -4.72
N LYS A 12 -10.19 6.23 -5.54
CA LYS A 12 -9.80 6.56 -6.91
C LYS A 12 -8.66 7.57 -6.92
N ASP A 13 -7.91 7.58 -8.01
CA ASP A 13 -6.79 8.51 -8.20
C ASP A 13 -7.19 9.97 -8.01
N GLN A 14 -8.36 10.36 -8.48
CA GLN A 14 -8.84 11.74 -8.32
C GLN A 14 -9.11 12.12 -6.86
N SER A 15 -9.32 11.15 -5.98
CA SER A 15 -9.59 11.38 -4.55
C SER A 15 -8.34 11.72 -3.75
N ARG A 16 -7.15 11.63 -4.33
CA ARG A 16 -5.89 11.92 -3.63
C ARG A 16 -5.80 13.36 -3.11
N THR A 17 -6.56 14.28 -3.68
CA THR A 17 -6.61 15.66 -3.19
C THR A 17 -7.31 15.79 -1.84
N GLY A 18 -8.04 14.77 -1.41
CA GLY A 18 -8.68 14.72 -0.10
C GLY A 18 -7.94 13.86 0.92
N PHE A 19 -6.76 13.36 0.59
CA PHE A 19 -5.99 12.52 1.51
C PHE A 19 -5.47 13.32 2.70
N PRO A 20 -5.33 12.67 3.87
CA PRO A 20 -4.88 13.37 5.08
C PRO A 20 -3.41 13.77 5.01
N HIS A 21 -3.06 14.86 5.69
CA HIS A 21 -1.69 15.29 5.90
C HIS A 21 -1.11 14.55 7.11
N SER A 22 -1.07 13.22 7.03
CA SER A 22 -0.66 12.34 8.13
C SER A 22 0.26 11.27 7.60
N SER A 23 1.07 10.71 8.50
CA SER A 23 1.94 9.59 8.15
C SER A 23 1.13 8.32 7.91
N GLY A 24 1.61 7.49 7.00
CA GLY A 24 0.94 6.25 6.67
C GLY A 24 1.75 5.32 5.79
N ILE A 25 1.27 4.10 5.71
CA ILE A 25 1.70 3.12 4.72
C ILE A 25 0.61 3.07 3.67
N TYR A 26 0.99 3.17 2.41
CA TYR A 26 0.04 3.21 1.31
C TYR A 26 0.30 2.10 0.29
N PHE A 27 -0.78 1.75 -0.41
CA PHE A 27 -0.79 0.69 -1.40
C PHE A 27 -1.36 1.25 -2.70
N VAL A 28 -0.69 0.96 -3.82
CA VAL A 28 -1.11 1.42 -5.14
C VAL A 28 -1.52 0.23 -5.97
N TYR A 29 -2.72 0.29 -6.55
CA TYR A 29 -3.28 -0.78 -7.36
C TYR A 29 -3.66 -0.28 -8.73
N ARG A 30 -3.66 -1.19 -9.72
CA ARG A 30 -4.44 -0.99 -10.95
C ARG A 30 -5.76 -1.76 -10.81
N GLY A 31 -6.82 -1.21 -11.36
CA GLY A 31 -8.12 -1.85 -11.25
C GLY A 31 -9.16 -1.20 -12.15
N ILE A 32 -10.38 -1.72 -12.07
CA ILE A 32 -11.50 -1.29 -12.86
C ILE A 32 -12.65 -0.90 -11.93
N TYR A 33 -13.18 0.31 -12.12
CA TYR A 33 -14.38 0.72 -11.41
C TYR A 33 -15.63 0.24 -12.17
N ILE A 34 -16.57 -0.34 -11.44
CA ILE A 34 -17.82 -0.83 -12.01
C ILE A 34 -18.96 0.07 -11.51
N PRO A 35 -19.37 1.09 -12.32
CA PRO A 35 -20.27 2.15 -11.84
C PRO A 35 -21.64 1.66 -11.36
N HIS A 36 -22.24 0.71 -12.05
CA HIS A 36 -23.58 0.22 -11.69
C HIS A 36 -23.60 -0.59 -10.39
N LEU A 37 -22.46 -1.15 -9.99
CA LEU A 37 -22.31 -1.86 -8.73
C LEU A 37 -21.64 -1.02 -7.66
N LYS A 38 -21.10 0.15 -8.03
CA LYS A 38 -20.31 1.04 -7.17
C LYS A 38 -19.18 0.29 -6.46
N THR A 39 -18.52 -0.61 -7.19
CA THR A 39 -17.43 -1.44 -6.68
C THR A 39 -16.19 -1.30 -7.54
N VAL A 40 -15.07 -1.77 -7.01
CA VAL A 40 -13.78 -1.81 -7.69
C VAL A 40 -13.34 -3.24 -7.81
N THR A 41 -12.88 -3.63 -9.01
CA THR A 41 -12.17 -4.88 -9.21
C THR A 41 -10.67 -4.57 -9.25
N LEU A 42 -9.93 -4.96 -8.23
CA LEU A 42 -8.49 -4.78 -8.19
C LEU A 42 -7.82 -5.87 -9.02
N MET A 43 -6.93 -5.47 -9.91
CA MET A 43 -6.27 -6.39 -10.85
C MET A 43 -4.84 -6.71 -10.43
N GLU A 44 -4.16 -5.79 -9.76
CA GLU A 44 -2.77 -5.99 -9.33
C GLU A 44 -2.39 -4.97 -8.27
N LEU A 45 -1.64 -5.40 -7.25
CA LEU A 45 -0.96 -4.50 -6.31
C LEU A 45 0.36 -4.10 -6.93
N LEU A 46 0.54 -2.81 -7.24
CA LEU A 46 1.70 -2.31 -7.96
C LEU A 46 2.85 -1.88 -7.06
N TYR A 47 2.55 -1.29 -5.92
CA TYR A 47 3.56 -0.62 -5.10
C TYR A 47 3.09 -0.45 -3.65
N ILE A 48 4.03 -0.55 -2.72
CA ILE A 48 3.83 -0.27 -1.30
C ILE A 48 4.85 0.79 -0.88
N GLY A 49 4.41 1.80 -0.15
CA GLY A 49 5.29 2.83 0.36
C GLY A 49 4.92 3.29 1.76
N GLU A 50 5.87 3.97 2.39
CA GLU A 50 5.68 4.63 3.68
C GLU A 50 5.98 6.10 3.49
N THR A 51 5.22 6.97 4.14
CA THR A 51 5.42 8.42 4.04
C THR A 51 5.04 9.10 5.34
N GLU A 52 5.63 10.27 5.58
CA GLU A 52 5.24 11.13 6.69
C GLU A 52 3.99 11.95 6.37
N ASN A 53 3.64 12.10 5.09
CA ASN A 53 2.49 12.89 4.66
C ASN A 53 1.82 12.25 3.44
N LEU A 54 0.70 11.58 3.65
CA LEU A 54 -0.03 10.89 2.59
C LEU A 54 -0.51 11.83 1.48
N TYR A 55 -0.98 13.03 1.85
CA TYR A 55 -1.40 14.02 0.85
C TYR A 55 -0.27 14.40 -0.08
N ASP A 56 0.86 14.82 0.48
CA ASP A 56 2.00 15.28 -0.31
C ASP A 56 2.53 14.15 -1.19
N ARG A 57 2.66 12.96 -0.64
CA ARG A 57 3.21 11.82 -1.37
C ARG A 57 2.35 11.42 -2.56
N HIS A 58 1.03 11.37 -2.39
CA HIS A 58 0.13 10.98 -3.48
C HIS A 58 -0.01 12.06 -4.55
N ASN A 59 0.10 13.32 -4.17
CA ASN A 59 -0.04 14.43 -5.13
C ASN A 59 1.27 14.78 -5.82
N GLU A 60 2.42 14.28 -5.32
CA GLU A 60 3.76 14.56 -5.86
C GLU A 60 4.63 13.30 -5.97
N HIS A 61 4.03 12.14 -6.29
CA HIS A 61 4.76 10.88 -6.32
C HIS A 61 5.69 10.80 -7.53
N ASP A 62 6.98 10.56 -7.27
CA ASP A 62 8.01 10.46 -8.31
C ASP A 62 7.84 9.22 -9.21
N LYS A 63 7.15 8.19 -8.74
CA LYS A 63 6.89 6.95 -9.51
C LYS A 63 5.54 6.96 -10.22
N ARG A 64 4.80 8.05 -10.17
CA ARG A 64 3.45 8.11 -10.74
C ARG A 64 3.41 7.70 -12.21
N ASN A 65 4.39 8.13 -13.00
CA ASN A 65 4.45 7.76 -14.42
C ASN A 65 4.64 6.26 -14.61
N GLU A 66 5.41 5.62 -13.72
CA GLU A 66 5.57 4.15 -13.74
C GLU A 66 4.27 3.45 -13.41
N PHE A 67 3.50 3.97 -12.44
CA PHE A 67 2.19 3.42 -12.12
C PHE A 67 1.24 3.51 -13.31
N LEU A 68 1.17 4.70 -13.93
CA LEU A 68 0.28 4.92 -15.07
C LEU A 68 0.64 4.05 -16.26
N ALA A 69 1.94 3.77 -16.46
CA ALA A 69 2.40 2.93 -17.55
C ALA A 69 1.98 1.46 -17.41
N ARG A 70 1.58 1.02 -16.22
CA ARG A 70 1.11 -0.34 -15.98
C ARG A 70 -0.38 -0.53 -16.26
N LEU A 71 -1.13 0.54 -16.44
CA LEU A 71 -2.57 0.46 -16.67
C LEU A 71 -2.89 -0.18 -18.01
N GLN A 72 -3.85 -1.10 -17.99
CA GLN A 72 -4.44 -1.68 -19.19
C GLN A 72 -5.65 -0.85 -19.60
N GLU A 73 -6.21 -1.13 -20.80
CA GLU A 73 -7.39 -0.42 -21.27
C GLU A 73 -8.54 -0.55 -20.27
N GLY A 74 -9.17 0.58 -19.95
CA GLY A 74 -10.29 0.64 -19.01
C GLY A 74 -9.90 0.64 -17.55
N GLU A 75 -8.61 0.60 -17.23
CA GLU A 75 -8.12 0.60 -15.86
C GLU A 75 -7.77 2.00 -15.38
N GLU A 76 -7.75 2.16 -14.06
CA GLU A 76 -7.28 3.37 -13.40
C GLU A 76 -6.52 2.99 -12.13
N LEU A 77 -5.84 3.95 -11.53
CA LEU A 77 -5.14 3.74 -10.28
C LEU A 77 -6.12 3.82 -9.11
N PHE A 78 -5.93 2.94 -8.14
CA PHE A 78 -6.63 2.95 -6.87
C PHE A 78 -5.64 2.91 -5.73
N TYR A 79 -6.04 3.46 -4.59
CA TYR A 79 -5.19 3.56 -3.42
C TYR A 79 -5.89 3.06 -2.17
N SER A 80 -5.12 2.46 -1.28
CA SER A 80 -5.50 2.28 0.11
C SER A 80 -4.35 2.72 1.00
N PHE A 81 -4.63 3.00 2.26
CA PHE A 81 -3.58 3.37 3.20
C PHE A 81 -3.98 3.03 4.64
N ALA A 82 -2.97 2.90 5.49
CA ALA A 82 -3.15 2.76 6.92
C ALA A 82 -2.37 3.88 7.61
N LEU A 83 -3.02 4.59 8.53
CA LEU A 83 -2.37 5.65 9.29
C LEU A 83 -1.36 5.03 10.26
N THR A 84 -0.19 5.64 10.39
CA THR A 84 0.90 5.14 11.22
C THR A 84 1.36 6.14 12.28
N GLU A 85 0.47 7.03 12.72
CA GLU A 85 0.78 8.05 13.71
C GLU A 85 1.23 7.46 15.04
N SER A 86 0.76 6.25 15.37
CA SER A 86 1.13 5.53 16.60
C SER A 86 2.48 4.84 16.50
N LEU A 87 3.11 4.81 15.33
CA LEU A 87 4.39 4.16 15.09
C LEU A 87 5.51 5.21 14.99
N SER A 88 6.71 4.86 15.46
CA SER A 88 7.90 5.66 15.18
C SER A 88 8.29 5.52 13.71
N ASN A 89 9.15 6.43 13.22
CA ASN A 89 9.67 6.33 11.86
C ASN A 89 10.37 5.00 11.61
N GLU A 90 11.13 4.52 12.59
CA GLU A 90 11.82 3.24 12.50
C GLU A 90 10.82 2.07 12.42
N GLN A 91 9.78 2.10 13.23
CA GLN A 91 8.74 1.06 13.21
C GLN A 91 7.98 1.07 11.88
N GLY A 92 7.64 2.24 11.36
CA GLY A 92 6.98 2.38 10.07
C GLY A 92 7.82 1.79 8.94
N LYS A 93 9.13 2.02 8.96
CA LYS A 93 10.06 1.45 7.96
C LYS A 93 10.16 -0.06 8.06
N LYS A 94 10.14 -0.61 9.26
CA LYS A 94 10.15 -2.08 9.46
C LYS A 94 8.88 -2.71 8.90
N VAL A 95 7.73 -2.10 9.15
CA VAL A 95 6.45 -2.59 8.65
C VAL A 95 6.42 -2.51 7.11
N GLU A 96 6.85 -1.40 6.54
CA GLU A 96 6.95 -1.25 5.09
C GLU A 96 7.85 -2.33 4.49
N ALA A 97 9.04 -2.52 5.06
CA ALA A 97 10.01 -3.50 4.58
C ALA A 97 9.43 -4.92 4.61
N ALA A 98 8.71 -5.29 5.67
CA ALA A 98 8.08 -6.59 5.79
C ALA A 98 7.01 -6.80 4.73
N LEU A 99 6.16 -5.79 4.50
CA LEU A 99 5.12 -5.86 3.48
C LEU A 99 5.71 -6.02 2.08
N ILE A 100 6.74 -5.24 1.76
CA ILE A 100 7.40 -5.32 0.45
C ILE A 100 8.06 -6.70 0.27
N TYR A 101 8.76 -7.18 1.28
CA TYR A 101 9.47 -8.46 1.21
C TYR A 101 8.51 -9.63 1.00
N GLU A 102 7.39 -9.65 1.72
CA GLU A 102 6.45 -10.77 1.64
C GLU A 102 5.48 -10.68 0.47
N LEU A 103 5.10 -9.48 0.03
CA LEU A 103 4.12 -9.28 -1.04
C LEU A 103 4.73 -9.03 -2.41
N CYS A 104 5.99 -8.60 -2.47
CA CYS A 104 6.77 -8.40 -3.70
C CYS A 104 6.03 -7.62 -4.81
N PRO A 105 5.53 -6.40 -4.55
CA PRO A 105 4.87 -5.65 -5.62
C PRO A 105 5.85 -5.36 -6.76
N PRO A 106 5.41 -5.40 -8.03
CA PRO A 106 6.33 -5.35 -9.18
C PRO A 106 7.12 -4.05 -9.33
N LEU A 107 6.64 -2.94 -8.79
CA LEU A 107 7.31 -1.65 -8.92
C LEU A 107 8.16 -1.26 -7.72
N ASN A 108 8.20 -2.08 -6.67
CA ASN A 108 9.14 -1.91 -5.58
C ASN A 108 10.50 -2.50 -5.98
N VAL A 109 11.59 -1.77 -5.68
CA VAL A 109 12.96 -2.24 -5.95
C VAL A 109 13.75 -2.49 -4.68
N GLN A 110 13.44 -1.79 -3.58
CA GLN A 110 14.08 -2.00 -2.29
C GLN A 110 13.29 -3.02 -1.48
N ASN A 111 13.98 -3.76 -0.62
CA ASN A 111 13.40 -4.72 0.32
C ASN A 111 12.70 -5.94 -0.30
N VAL A 112 12.80 -6.14 -1.61
CA VAL A 112 12.16 -7.30 -2.26
C VAL A 112 12.98 -8.57 -2.11
N ASP A 113 14.30 -8.45 -2.06
CA ASP A 113 15.22 -9.61 -2.06
C ASP A 113 15.75 -9.96 -0.68
N SER A 114 15.61 -9.10 0.31
CA SER A 114 16.13 -9.34 1.65
C SER A 114 15.32 -8.59 2.70
N PHE A 115 15.27 -9.17 3.89
CA PHE A 115 14.65 -8.55 5.06
C PHE A 115 15.70 -8.48 6.17
N ILE A 116 16.10 -7.27 6.53
CA ILE A 116 17.23 -7.01 7.41
C ILE A 116 16.85 -6.87 8.89
N TYR A 117 15.57 -6.94 9.20
CA TYR A 117 15.05 -6.77 10.54
C TYR A 117 14.76 -8.10 11.21
N ASP A 118 14.57 -8.07 12.53
CA ASP A 118 14.10 -9.22 13.27
C ASP A 118 12.68 -9.62 12.85
N GLU A 119 12.29 -10.84 13.16
CA GLU A 119 10.96 -11.35 12.81
C GLU A 119 9.85 -10.45 13.34
N ILE A 120 8.91 -10.13 12.47
CA ILE A 120 7.73 -9.34 12.84
C ILE A 120 6.44 -9.99 12.29
N THR A 121 5.36 -9.72 12.99
CA THR A 121 4.01 -10.11 12.58
C THR A 121 3.15 -8.87 12.43
N ILE A 122 2.46 -8.76 11.30
CA ILE A 122 1.55 -7.65 11.02
C ILE A 122 0.14 -8.20 10.89
N ASN A 123 -0.77 -7.70 11.70
CA ASN A 123 -2.19 -8.02 11.59
C ASN A 123 -2.86 -6.88 10.81
N VAL A 124 -3.50 -7.22 9.71
CA VAL A 124 -4.10 -6.25 8.79
C VAL A 124 -5.61 -6.31 8.91
N LEU A 125 -6.21 -5.19 9.28
CA LEU A 125 -7.66 -5.02 9.44
C LEU A 125 -8.17 -4.03 8.40
N GLY A 126 -9.50 -3.97 8.28
CA GLY A 126 -10.16 -2.98 7.44
C GLY A 126 -10.30 -3.40 5.99
N ASP A 127 -10.15 -2.44 5.09
CA ASP A 127 -10.38 -2.62 3.66
C ASP A 127 -9.15 -3.25 3.00
N ARG A 128 -9.07 -4.57 3.05
CA ARG A 128 -8.01 -5.34 2.42
C ARG A 128 -8.59 -6.28 1.38
N HIS A 129 -7.82 -6.55 0.35
CA HIS A 129 -8.15 -7.49 -0.71
C HIS A 129 -7.27 -8.75 -0.58
N ALA A 130 -7.52 -9.75 -1.43
CA ALA A 130 -6.70 -10.96 -1.48
C ALA A 130 -5.20 -10.68 -1.70
N TYR A 131 -4.83 -9.51 -2.22
CA TYR A 131 -3.45 -9.08 -2.37
C TYR A 131 -2.77 -8.75 -1.05
N ILE A 132 -3.56 -8.44 0.00
CA ILE A 132 -3.04 -8.16 1.33
C ILE A 132 -3.72 -9.14 2.28
N PRO A 133 -3.01 -10.18 2.75
CA PRO A 133 -3.61 -11.14 3.68
C PRO A 133 -3.87 -10.49 5.05
N ASP A 134 -4.71 -11.13 5.86
CA ASP A 134 -5.05 -10.62 7.19
C ASP A 134 -3.90 -10.70 8.19
N GLN A 135 -2.90 -11.53 7.91
CA GLN A 135 -1.69 -11.60 8.74
C GLN A 135 -0.47 -11.80 7.85
N ILE A 136 0.58 -11.07 8.15
CA ILE A 136 1.86 -11.17 7.45
C ILE A 136 2.94 -11.44 8.49
N ASN A 137 3.71 -12.50 8.26
CA ASN A 137 4.86 -12.85 9.06
C ASN A 137 6.11 -12.68 8.21
N ALA A 138 7.06 -11.88 8.66
CA ALA A 138 8.29 -11.63 7.93
C ALA A 138 9.50 -11.90 8.83
N PRO A 139 10.46 -12.69 8.37
CA PRO A 139 10.37 -13.48 7.15
C PRO A 139 9.51 -14.73 7.35
N SER A 140 8.81 -15.14 6.28
CA SER A 140 8.09 -16.41 6.29
C SER A 140 9.06 -17.54 5.96
N TYR A 141 8.92 -18.68 6.63
CA TYR A 141 9.79 -19.85 6.44
C TYR A 141 9.06 -21.02 5.82
#